data_1a29b5502e68f849bde8cabd4b1e07c5
#
_entry.id   1a29b5502e68f849bde8cabd4b1e07c5
#
_cell.length_a   1.000
_cell.length_b   1.000
_cell.length_c   1.000
_cell.angle_alpha   90.00
_cell.angle_beta   90.00
_cell.angle_gamma   90.00
#
_symmetry.space_group_name_H-M   'P 1'
#
loop_
_entity.id
_entity.type
_entity.pdbx_description
1 polymer ?
#
loop_
_entity_poly.entity_id
_entity_poly.type
_entity_poly.pdbx_seq_one_letter_code
_entity_poly.pdbx_strand_id
1 'polypeptide(L)'
;MENNQDFWQKRWIDNKTGWDIGYAAPPITDLIDTLTDKNIKILIPGAGNAYEAEYLFKNGFSNVYVMDIAAKPLENLGQRVQDFPREHLLNENFFEHTGQYDLIIEQTFFIAIDPALRHDYVLKMKELLKPTGHLTGLLIFKDEPSQGGPPYVDTKENYRKYFEGEFNILKYEIAENSIKPRAGWEVFIDMVKIV
;
A
#
# COMPACT_ATOMS: atom_id res chain seq x y z
N MET A 1 12.15 -6.68 16.94
CA MET A 1 10.74 -6.83 17.33
C MET A 1 10.06 -7.62 16.21
N GLU A 2 9.37 -8.67 16.59
CA GLU A 2 8.71 -9.56 15.62
C GLU A 2 7.52 -8.86 14.95
N ASN A 3 7.77 -8.22 13.82
CA ASN A 3 6.75 -7.68 12.94
C ASN A 3 6.19 -8.82 12.08
N ASN A 4 5.78 -9.89 12.80
CA ASN A 4 5.36 -11.14 12.20
C ASN A 4 3.83 -11.19 12.04
N GLN A 5 3.36 -12.24 11.40
CA GLN A 5 1.94 -12.50 11.17
C GLN A 5 1.10 -12.41 12.44
N ASP A 6 1.58 -13.01 13.55
CA ASP A 6 0.85 -13.06 14.83
C ASP A 6 0.64 -11.66 15.43
N PHE A 7 1.64 -10.80 15.32
CA PHE A 7 1.55 -9.41 15.79
C PHE A 7 0.44 -8.65 15.06
N TRP A 8 0.41 -8.68 13.72
CA TRP A 8 -0.59 -7.99 12.93
C TRP A 8 -1.96 -8.62 13.08
N GLN A 9 -2.06 -9.96 13.04
CA GLN A 9 -3.30 -10.68 13.27
C GLN A 9 -3.94 -10.31 14.61
N LYS A 10 -3.13 -10.25 15.67
CA LYS A 10 -3.62 -9.88 17.00
C LYS A 10 -4.13 -8.43 17.05
N ARG A 11 -3.48 -7.47 16.37
CA ARG A 11 -3.98 -6.08 16.31
C ARG A 11 -5.36 -5.99 15.67
N TRP A 12 -5.60 -6.77 14.61
CA TRP A 12 -6.90 -6.83 13.95
C TRP A 12 -7.97 -7.47 14.86
N ILE A 13 -7.64 -8.56 15.55
CA ILE A 13 -8.56 -9.23 16.51
C ILE A 13 -8.89 -8.30 17.68
N ASP A 14 -7.88 -7.61 18.22
CA ASP A 14 -8.04 -6.71 19.37
C ASP A 14 -8.66 -5.35 18.99
N ASN A 15 -9.00 -5.10 17.72
CA ASN A 15 -9.46 -3.81 17.18
C ASN A 15 -8.48 -2.63 17.46
N LYS A 16 -7.17 -2.91 17.50
CA LYS A 16 -6.09 -1.92 17.67
C LYS A 16 -5.59 -1.43 16.31
N THR A 17 -6.50 -0.89 15.52
CA THR A 17 -6.31 -0.54 14.10
C THR A 17 -6.45 0.97 13.85
N GLY A 18 -5.75 1.79 14.65
CA GLY A 18 -5.83 3.25 14.57
C GLY A 18 -5.39 3.86 13.23
N TRP A 19 -4.83 3.08 12.34
CA TRP A 19 -4.52 3.47 10.94
C TRP A 19 -5.71 3.32 10.00
N ASP A 20 -6.71 2.50 10.37
CA ASP A 20 -7.90 2.25 9.57
C ASP A 20 -8.83 3.46 9.58
N ILE A 21 -9.07 4.02 8.40
CA ILE A 21 -9.90 5.22 8.25
C ILE A 21 -11.36 4.89 7.91
N GLY A 22 -11.67 3.61 7.65
CA GLY A 22 -13.03 3.12 7.38
C GLY A 22 -13.53 3.29 5.95
N TYR A 23 -12.72 3.85 5.05
CA TYR A 23 -13.04 4.04 3.62
C TYR A 23 -11.76 4.21 2.79
N ALA A 24 -11.88 4.17 1.46
CA ALA A 24 -10.74 4.40 0.57
C ALA A 24 -10.22 5.84 0.68
N ALA A 25 -8.89 6.01 0.73
CA ALA A 25 -8.28 7.33 0.87
C ALA A 25 -8.59 8.22 -0.34
N PRO A 26 -9.05 9.48 -0.14
CA PRO A 26 -9.43 10.36 -1.25
C PRO A 26 -8.36 10.55 -2.32
N PRO A 27 -7.05 10.71 -2.01
CA PRO A 27 -6.04 10.81 -3.06
C PRO A 27 -5.92 9.54 -3.91
N ILE A 28 -6.23 8.37 -3.34
CA ILE A 28 -6.21 7.09 -4.07
C ILE A 28 -7.48 6.94 -4.92
N THR A 29 -8.65 7.36 -4.42
CA THR A 29 -9.88 7.33 -5.24
C THR A 29 -9.77 8.25 -6.43
N ASP A 30 -9.21 9.47 -6.27
CA ASP A 30 -8.97 10.39 -7.38
C ASP A 30 -8.03 9.79 -8.43
N LEU A 31 -6.96 9.10 -7.99
CA LEU A 31 -6.10 8.36 -8.90
C LEU A 31 -6.89 7.28 -9.67
N ILE A 32 -7.65 6.44 -8.96
CA ILE A 32 -8.42 5.33 -9.55
C ILE A 32 -9.40 5.86 -10.61
N ASP A 33 -10.02 7.01 -10.36
CA ASP A 33 -10.97 7.63 -11.28
C ASP A 33 -10.33 8.11 -12.60
N THR A 34 -9.00 8.32 -12.61
CA THR A 34 -8.24 8.62 -13.85
C THR A 34 -7.91 7.40 -14.69
N LEU A 35 -7.99 6.19 -14.11
CA LEU A 35 -7.61 4.95 -14.80
C LEU A 35 -8.69 4.51 -15.79
N THR A 36 -8.32 4.42 -17.06
CA THR A 36 -9.23 4.09 -18.15
C THR A 36 -9.24 2.60 -18.51
N ASP A 37 -8.06 1.93 -18.47
CA ASP A 37 -7.96 0.49 -18.74
C ASP A 37 -8.33 -0.31 -17.47
N LYS A 38 -9.49 -0.94 -17.51
CA LYS A 38 -10.02 -1.75 -16.40
C LYS A 38 -9.41 -3.15 -16.30
N ASN A 39 -8.58 -3.56 -17.27
CA ASN A 39 -7.96 -4.88 -17.33
C ASN A 39 -6.56 -4.93 -16.71
N ILE A 40 -5.98 -3.79 -16.33
CA ILE A 40 -4.67 -3.75 -15.70
C ILE A 40 -4.63 -4.61 -14.43
N LYS A 41 -3.50 -5.26 -14.20
CA LYS A 41 -3.27 -6.08 -13.02
C LYS A 41 -2.75 -5.21 -11.88
N ILE A 42 -3.51 -5.11 -10.80
CA ILE A 42 -3.24 -4.23 -9.67
C ILE A 42 -2.91 -5.06 -8.44
N LEU A 43 -1.88 -4.66 -7.67
CA LEU A 43 -1.58 -5.20 -6.35
C LEU A 43 -1.73 -4.11 -5.28
N ILE A 44 -2.34 -4.45 -4.15
CA ILE A 44 -2.38 -3.62 -2.94
C ILE A 44 -1.76 -4.44 -1.81
N PRO A 45 -0.45 -4.27 -1.52
CA PRO A 45 0.22 -4.99 -0.45
C PRO A 45 0.01 -4.31 0.92
N GLY A 46 -0.02 -5.10 2.00
CA GLY A 46 -0.29 -4.60 3.35
C GLY A 46 -1.63 -3.87 3.44
N ALA A 47 -2.62 -4.38 2.72
CA ALA A 47 -3.84 -3.66 2.37
C ALA A 47 -4.81 -3.45 3.53
N GLY A 48 -4.60 -4.11 4.66
CA GLY A 48 -5.56 -4.05 5.76
C GLY A 48 -6.98 -4.39 5.28
N ASN A 49 -7.97 -3.58 5.68
CA ASN A 49 -9.36 -3.77 5.24
C ASN A 49 -9.59 -3.51 3.73
N ALA A 50 -8.59 -3.04 3.00
CA ALA A 50 -8.57 -2.93 1.53
C ALA A 50 -9.78 -2.18 0.93
N TYR A 51 -10.09 -1.02 1.47
CA TYR A 51 -11.19 -0.18 0.94
C TYR A 51 -10.89 0.32 -0.47
N GLU A 52 -9.63 0.50 -0.82
CA GLU A 52 -9.16 0.85 -2.17
C GLU A 52 -9.46 -0.28 -3.16
N ALA A 53 -9.29 -1.54 -2.75
CA ALA A 53 -9.63 -2.70 -3.57
C ALA A 53 -11.15 -2.81 -3.79
N GLU A 54 -11.93 -2.55 -2.73
CA GLU A 54 -13.39 -2.47 -2.84
C GLU A 54 -13.82 -1.37 -3.81
N TYR A 55 -13.18 -0.19 -3.74
CA TYR A 55 -13.46 0.93 -4.64
C TYR A 55 -13.12 0.57 -6.08
N LEU A 56 -11.94 0.01 -6.34
CA LEU A 56 -11.51 -0.49 -7.65
C LEU A 56 -12.53 -1.50 -8.22
N PHE A 57 -12.88 -2.51 -7.43
CA PHE A 57 -13.78 -3.57 -7.86
C PHE A 57 -15.16 -3.03 -8.25
N LYS A 58 -15.72 -2.11 -7.43
CA LYS A 58 -17.00 -1.43 -7.72
C LYS A 58 -16.94 -0.54 -8.96
N ASN A 59 -15.75 -0.06 -9.34
CA ASN A 59 -15.52 0.72 -10.56
C ASN A 59 -15.09 -0.13 -11.77
N GLY A 60 -15.26 -1.47 -11.68
CA GLY A 60 -15.11 -2.38 -12.81
C GLY A 60 -13.70 -2.94 -13.04
N PHE A 61 -12.78 -2.73 -12.11
CA PHE A 61 -11.48 -3.39 -12.14
C PHE A 61 -11.61 -4.81 -11.57
N SER A 62 -11.50 -5.82 -12.40
CA SER A 62 -11.65 -7.21 -11.99
C SER A 62 -10.32 -7.91 -11.63
N ASN A 63 -9.19 -7.30 -12.00
CA ASN A 63 -7.86 -7.90 -11.87
C ASN A 63 -7.07 -7.27 -10.69
N VAL A 64 -7.73 -7.13 -9.54
CA VAL A 64 -7.21 -6.51 -8.33
C VAL A 64 -6.82 -7.59 -7.32
N TYR A 65 -5.57 -7.60 -6.91
CA TYR A 65 -5.00 -8.51 -5.91
C TYR A 65 -4.74 -7.75 -4.62
N VAL A 66 -5.14 -8.34 -3.51
CA VAL A 66 -5.02 -7.75 -2.17
C VAL A 66 -4.16 -8.67 -1.33
N MET A 67 -3.14 -8.12 -0.72
CA MET A 67 -2.22 -8.90 0.10
C MET A 67 -2.14 -8.34 1.52
N ASP A 68 -2.22 -9.23 2.49
CA ASP A 68 -1.87 -8.91 3.88
C ASP A 68 -1.31 -10.14 4.58
N ILE A 69 -0.36 -9.93 5.48
CA ILE A 69 0.21 -11.01 6.29
C ILE A 69 -0.80 -11.52 7.34
N ALA A 70 -1.72 -10.66 7.78
CA ALA A 70 -2.82 -11.00 8.65
C ALA A 70 -4.04 -11.50 7.83
N ALA A 71 -4.64 -12.60 8.22
CA ALA A 71 -5.83 -13.14 7.54
C ALA A 71 -7.09 -12.30 7.80
N LYS A 72 -7.21 -11.74 9.01
CA LYS A 72 -8.43 -11.07 9.46
C LYS A 72 -8.91 -9.93 8.55
N PRO A 73 -8.06 -8.98 8.08
CA PRO A 73 -8.52 -7.92 7.19
C PRO A 73 -8.97 -8.44 5.82
N LEU A 74 -8.35 -9.50 5.29
CA LEU A 74 -8.77 -10.13 4.04
C LEU A 74 -10.15 -10.80 4.18
N GLU A 75 -10.41 -11.46 5.31
CA GLU A 75 -11.74 -11.98 5.64
C GLU A 75 -12.78 -10.86 5.68
N ASN A 76 -12.44 -9.70 6.28
CA ASN A 76 -13.33 -8.54 6.36
C ASN A 76 -13.70 -8.02 4.96
N LEU A 77 -12.72 -7.89 4.04
CA LEU A 77 -13.00 -7.55 2.64
C LEU A 77 -13.93 -8.56 2.00
N GLY A 78 -13.61 -9.84 2.13
CA GLY A 78 -14.42 -10.91 1.54
C GLY A 78 -15.85 -11.00 2.09
N GLN A 79 -16.11 -10.52 3.31
CA GLN A 79 -17.45 -10.40 3.89
C GLN A 79 -18.18 -9.16 3.37
N ARG A 80 -17.48 -8.02 3.19
CA ARG A 80 -18.07 -6.79 2.67
C ARG A 80 -18.38 -6.87 1.18
N VAL A 81 -17.53 -7.56 0.40
CA VAL A 81 -17.62 -7.66 -1.06
C VAL A 81 -17.70 -9.14 -1.43
N GLN A 82 -18.90 -9.70 -1.39
CA GLN A 82 -19.11 -11.15 -1.55
C GLN A 82 -18.63 -11.68 -2.91
N ASP A 83 -18.75 -10.87 -3.96
CA ASP A 83 -18.35 -11.21 -5.34
C ASP A 83 -16.85 -10.96 -5.61
N PHE A 84 -16.08 -10.47 -4.63
CA PHE A 84 -14.64 -10.30 -4.81
C PHE A 84 -13.95 -11.67 -4.96
N PRO A 85 -13.12 -11.88 -6.01
CA PRO A 85 -12.47 -13.16 -6.26
C PRO A 85 -11.62 -13.62 -5.06
N ARG A 86 -11.92 -14.79 -4.53
CA ARG A 86 -11.23 -15.31 -3.34
C ARG A 86 -9.77 -15.62 -3.59
N GLU A 87 -9.45 -16.03 -4.81
CA GLU A 87 -8.07 -16.28 -5.30
C GLU A 87 -7.22 -15.01 -5.39
N HIS A 88 -7.84 -13.83 -5.33
CA HIS A 88 -7.15 -12.55 -5.30
C HIS A 88 -6.89 -12.03 -3.87
N LEU A 89 -7.34 -12.76 -2.84
CA LEU A 89 -7.05 -12.48 -1.44
C LEU A 89 -5.82 -13.26 -0.99
N LEU A 90 -4.67 -12.62 -0.99
CA LEU A 90 -3.36 -13.24 -0.77
C LEU A 90 -2.95 -13.09 0.70
N ASN A 91 -3.14 -14.16 1.51
CA ASN A 91 -2.65 -14.16 2.88
C ASN A 91 -1.22 -14.72 2.93
N GLU A 92 -0.25 -13.88 2.67
CA GLU A 92 1.15 -14.28 2.54
C GLU A 92 2.11 -13.15 2.89
N ASN A 93 3.39 -13.49 3.01
CA ASN A 93 4.47 -12.54 3.26
C ASN A 93 4.83 -11.81 1.97
N PHE A 94 4.76 -10.47 1.98
CA PHE A 94 5.12 -9.61 0.84
C PHE A 94 6.51 -9.92 0.26
N PHE A 95 7.51 -10.20 1.10
CA PHE A 95 8.87 -10.46 0.64
C PHE A 95 9.05 -11.79 -0.09
N GLU A 96 8.11 -12.72 0.08
CA GLU A 96 8.11 -14.04 -0.58
C GLU A 96 7.22 -14.07 -1.83
N HIS A 97 6.38 -13.04 -2.00
CA HIS A 97 5.45 -12.98 -3.13
C HIS A 97 6.17 -12.91 -4.48
N THR A 98 5.54 -13.52 -5.47
CA THR A 98 5.98 -13.47 -6.87
C THR A 98 4.82 -13.06 -7.78
N GLY A 99 5.12 -12.31 -8.81
CA GLY A 99 4.11 -11.83 -9.75
C GLY A 99 4.59 -10.64 -10.55
N GLN A 100 3.76 -10.21 -11.51
CA GLN A 100 4.04 -9.03 -12.33
C GLN A 100 2.77 -8.19 -12.44
N TYR A 101 2.85 -6.91 -12.05
CA TYR A 101 1.74 -6.00 -11.93
C TYR A 101 1.94 -4.75 -12.79
N ASP A 102 0.85 -4.23 -13.34
CA ASP A 102 0.83 -2.95 -14.06
C ASP A 102 0.85 -1.77 -13.09
N LEU A 103 0.22 -1.96 -11.92
CA LEU A 103 0.10 -0.96 -10.89
C LEU A 103 0.24 -1.60 -9.51
N ILE A 104 1.05 -1.01 -8.64
CA ILE A 104 1.06 -1.32 -7.22
C ILE A 104 0.61 -0.07 -6.47
N ILE A 105 -0.40 -0.21 -5.59
CA ILE A 105 -0.92 0.89 -4.79
C ILE A 105 -0.39 0.76 -3.36
N GLU A 106 0.41 1.74 -2.96
CA GLU A 106 0.94 1.89 -1.60
C GLU A 106 -0.04 2.71 -0.74
N GLN A 107 -0.46 2.13 0.38
CA GLN A 107 -1.26 2.86 1.37
C GLN A 107 -0.85 2.48 2.78
N THR A 108 0.03 3.27 3.37
CA THR A 108 0.51 3.11 4.76
C THR A 108 1.27 1.81 5.09
N PHE A 109 1.60 1.00 4.09
CA PHE A 109 2.34 -0.24 4.27
C PHE A 109 3.83 0.00 4.52
N PHE A 110 4.46 0.96 3.81
CA PHE A 110 5.88 1.30 3.98
C PHE A 110 6.25 1.64 5.42
N ILE A 111 5.39 2.37 6.13
CA ILE A 111 5.62 2.74 7.53
C ILE A 111 5.35 1.58 8.51
N ALA A 112 4.72 0.51 8.07
CA ALA A 112 4.55 -0.71 8.83
C ALA A 112 5.79 -1.62 8.76
N ILE A 113 6.64 -1.45 7.73
CA ILE A 113 7.86 -2.22 7.52
C ILE A 113 8.97 -1.73 8.45
N ASP A 114 9.67 -2.68 9.10
CA ASP A 114 10.88 -2.38 9.86
C ASP A 114 11.87 -1.59 8.99
N PRO A 115 12.42 -0.46 9.46
CA PRO A 115 13.38 0.33 8.69
C PRO A 115 14.56 -0.47 8.11
N ALA A 116 14.98 -1.53 8.80
CA ALA A 116 16.04 -2.43 8.32
C ALA A 116 15.67 -3.18 7.03
N LEU A 117 14.37 -3.36 6.75
CA LEU A 117 13.84 -4.06 5.57
C LEU A 117 13.39 -3.11 4.44
N ARG A 118 13.51 -1.80 4.61
CA ARG A 118 12.99 -0.83 3.61
C ARG A 118 13.71 -0.90 2.27
N HIS A 119 15.00 -1.22 2.28
CA HIS A 119 15.74 -1.42 1.02
C HIS A 119 15.20 -2.67 0.29
N ASP A 120 15.01 -3.77 0.99
CA ASP A 120 14.45 -5.00 0.43
C ASP A 120 13.02 -4.79 -0.06
N TYR A 121 12.23 -3.97 0.67
CA TYR A 121 10.89 -3.56 0.22
C TYR A 121 10.94 -2.86 -1.14
N VAL A 122 11.84 -1.89 -1.33
CA VAL A 122 11.97 -1.15 -2.59
C VAL A 122 12.39 -2.07 -3.73
N LEU A 123 13.34 -2.97 -3.49
CA LEU A 123 13.75 -3.98 -4.48
C LEU A 123 12.60 -4.94 -4.82
N LYS A 124 11.82 -5.36 -3.83
CA LYS A 124 10.65 -6.23 -4.03
C LYS A 124 9.56 -5.50 -4.84
N MET A 125 9.27 -4.23 -4.56
CA MET A 125 8.34 -3.44 -5.37
C MET A 125 8.81 -3.36 -6.84
N LYS A 126 10.10 -3.12 -7.06
CA LYS A 126 10.71 -3.12 -8.39
C LYS A 126 10.59 -4.48 -9.09
N GLU A 127 10.83 -5.59 -8.36
CA GLU A 127 10.66 -6.96 -8.88
C GLU A 127 9.22 -7.22 -9.33
N LEU A 128 8.24 -6.83 -8.51
CA LEU A 128 6.82 -7.09 -8.75
C LEU A 128 6.20 -6.22 -9.85
N LEU A 129 6.85 -5.14 -10.27
CA LEU A 129 6.33 -4.30 -11.35
C LEU A 129 6.75 -4.82 -12.73
N LYS A 130 5.84 -4.79 -13.69
CA LYS A 130 6.16 -4.89 -15.12
C LYS A 130 7.10 -3.75 -15.54
N PRO A 131 7.79 -3.83 -16.71
CA PRO A 131 8.73 -2.79 -17.15
C PRO A 131 8.14 -1.37 -17.19
N THR A 132 6.86 -1.23 -17.50
CA THR A 132 6.13 0.06 -17.56
C THR A 132 5.15 0.22 -16.40
N GLY A 133 5.24 -0.63 -15.38
CA GLY A 133 4.35 -0.61 -14.24
C GLY A 133 4.66 0.54 -13.29
N HIS A 134 3.62 1.01 -12.60
CA HIS A 134 3.69 2.12 -11.65
C HIS A 134 3.60 1.66 -10.19
N LEU A 135 4.46 2.21 -9.34
CA LEU A 135 4.27 2.25 -7.90
C LEU A 135 3.67 3.62 -7.56
N THR A 136 2.46 3.64 -7.05
CA THR A 136 1.78 4.89 -6.69
C THR A 136 1.07 4.76 -5.35
N GLY A 137 0.81 5.88 -4.68
CA GLY A 137 0.10 5.85 -3.41
C GLY A 137 0.51 6.93 -2.45
N LEU A 138 0.39 6.65 -1.14
CA LEU A 138 0.57 7.61 -0.07
C LEU A 138 1.59 7.12 0.95
N LEU A 139 2.60 7.95 1.22
CA LEU A 139 3.56 7.75 2.31
C LEU A 139 3.28 8.77 3.42
N ILE A 140 2.96 8.30 4.62
CA ILE A 140 2.84 9.17 5.79
C ILE A 140 4.25 9.50 6.30
N PHE A 141 4.52 10.78 6.51
CA PHE A 141 5.79 11.27 7.04
C PHE A 141 5.60 12.20 8.24
N LYS A 142 6.69 12.54 8.91
CA LYS A 142 6.79 13.57 9.95
C LYS A 142 8.08 14.35 9.76
N ASP A 143 8.21 15.49 10.47
CA ASP A 143 9.44 16.30 10.43
C ASP A 143 10.62 15.59 11.11
N GLU A 144 10.35 14.64 12.00
CA GLU A 144 11.34 13.84 12.71
C GLU A 144 10.98 12.35 12.68
N PRO A 145 12.00 11.46 12.61
CA PRO A 145 11.79 10.03 12.71
C PRO A 145 11.13 9.61 14.01
N SER A 146 10.25 8.61 13.96
CA SER A 146 9.68 8.01 15.17
C SER A 146 10.74 7.28 16.00
N GLN A 147 10.62 7.33 17.33
CA GLN A 147 11.51 6.65 18.27
C GLN A 147 11.24 5.13 18.38
N GLY A 148 10.30 4.61 17.62
CA GLY A 148 9.89 3.20 17.58
C GLY A 148 8.69 3.01 16.67
N GLY A 149 8.19 1.80 16.59
CA GLY A 149 7.05 1.47 15.73
C GLY A 149 6.54 0.06 15.92
N PRO A 150 5.68 -0.47 15.04
CA PRO A 150 5.01 0.27 13.97
C PRO A 150 3.92 1.25 14.49
N PRO A 151 3.67 2.37 13.81
CA PRO A 151 4.29 2.79 12.56
C PRO A 151 5.71 3.35 12.76
N TYR A 152 6.61 3.03 11.81
CA TYR A 152 7.98 3.57 11.75
C TYR A 152 8.00 4.77 10.80
N VAL A 153 7.57 5.92 11.29
CA VAL A 153 7.49 7.14 10.49
C VAL A 153 8.87 7.81 10.43
N ASP A 154 9.18 8.40 9.27
CA ASP A 154 10.42 9.14 9.01
C ASP A 154 10.12 10.40 8.20
N THR A 155 11.14 11.19 7.86
CA THR A 155 10.99 12.38 7.03
C THR A 155 10.77 11.99 5.57
N LYS A 156 10.07 12.85 4.82
CA LYS A 156 9.85 12.61 3.39
C LYS A 156 11.17 12.60 2.59
N GLU A 157 12.16 13.38 3.04
CA GLU A 157 13.49 13.41 2.43
C GLU A 157 14.24 12.09 2.60
N ASN A 158 14.11 11.45 3.78
CA ASN A 158 14.70 10.14 4.02
C ASN A 158 13.99 9.05 3.22
N TYR A 159 12.65 9.09 3.12
CA TYR A 159 11.91 8.14 2.29
C TYR A 159 12.33 8.22 0.82
N ARG A 160 12.45 9.42 0.27
CA ARG A 160 12.84 9.63 -1.12
C ARG A 160 14.16 8.92 -1.47
N LYS A 161 15.14 8.94 -0.57
CA LYS A 161 16.45 8.29 -0.76
C LYS A 161 16.36 6.78 -0.98
N TYR A 162 15.36 6.10 -0.42
CA TYR A 162 15.18 4.66 -0.65
C TYR A 162 14.80 4.34 -2.09
N PHE A 163 14.07 5.23 -2.77
CA PHE A 163 13.58 5.02 -4.13
C PHE A 163 14.53 5.56 -5.20
N GLU A 164 15.39 6.54 -4.85
CA GLU A 164 16.38 7.11 -5.76
C GLU A 164 17.39 6.04 -6.23
N GLY A 165 17.62 5.98 -7.54
CA GLY A 165 18.45 4.96 -8.17
C GLY A 165 17.74 3.68 -8.57
N GLU A 166 16.59 3.36 -7.95
CA GLU A 166 15.76 2.20 -8.30
C GLU A 166 14.53 2.60 -9.13
N PHE A 167 14.01 3.81 -8.93
CA PHE A 167 12.82 4.32 -9.58
C PHE A 167 13.02 5.69 -10.22
N ASN A 168 12.41 5.91 -11.38
CA ASN A 168 12.15 7.25 -11.92
C ASN A 168 10.95 7.82 -11.18
N ILE A 169 11.18 8.84 -10.35
CA ILE A 169 10.16 9.49 -9.54
C ILE A 169 9.43 10.53 -10.39
N LEU A 170 8.19 10.25 -10.78
CA LEU A 170 7.36 11.12 -11.60
C LEU A 170 6.61 12.15 -10.74
N LYS A 171 6.11 11.73 -9.56
CA LYS A 171 5.51 12.60 -8.54
C LYS A 171 6.03 12.26 -7.16
N TYR A 172 6.22 13.30 -6.35
CA TYR A 172 6.59 13.21 -4.94
C TYR A 172 6.13 14.50 -4.25
N GLU A 173 4.84 14.63 -4.06
CA GLU A 173 4.17 15.89 -3.67
C GLU A 173 3.27 15.68 -2.47
N ILE A 174 3.08 16.73 -1.65
CA ILE A 174 2.10 16.68 -0.56
C ILE A 174 0.71 16.44 -1.16
N ALA A 175 0.01 15.45 -0.66
CA ALA A 175 -1.37 15.16 -1.07
C ALA A 175 -2.30 16.25 -0.56
N GLU A 176 -3.01 16.93 -1.48
CA GLU A 176 -3.84 18.10 -1.14
C GLU A 176 -5.18 17.73 -0.51
N ASN A 177 -5.71 16.54 -0.85
CA ASN A 177 -7.02 16.04 -0.43
C ASN A 177 -6.96 14.91 0.61
N SER A 178 -5.86 14.81 1.36
CA SER A 178 -5.74 13.90 2.49
C SER A 178 -6.83 14.13 3.53
N ILE A 179 -7.22 13.08 4.24
CA ILE A 179 -8.14 13.21 5.37
C ILE A 179 -7.59 14.18 6.43
N LYS A 180 -8.47 14.86 7.18
CA LYS A 180 -8.07 15.89 8.16
C LYS A 180 -6.93 15.47 9.10
N PRO A 181 -6.92 14.25 9.71
CA PRO A 181 -5.83 13.85 10.61
C PRO A 181 -4.48 13.67 9.91
N ARG A 182 -4.45 13.53 8.56
CA ARG A 182 -3.26 13.28 7.75
C ARG A 182 -2.91 14.44 6.82
N ALA A 183 -3.74 15.50 6.79
CA ALA A 183 -3.54 16.67 5.93
C ALA A 183 -2.17 17.30 6.20
N GLY A 184 -1.38 17.47 5.14
CA GLY A 184 0.00 17.97 5.21
C GLY A 184 1.05 16.95 5.63
N TRP A 185 0.65 15.70 5.95
CA TRP A 185 1.53 14.63 6.41
C TRP A 185 1.54 13.39 5.50
N GLU A 186 0.94 13.48 4.33
CA GLU A 186 1.01 12.45 3.30
C GLU A 186 1.68 12.99 2.04
N VAL A 187 2.65 12.24 1.53
CA VAL A 187 3.23 12.45 0.20
C VAL A 187 2.54 11.51 -0.77
N PHE A 188 1.95 12.06 -1.84
CA PHE A 188 1.53 11.28 -2.98
C PHE A 188 2.73 10.95 -3.84
N ILE A 189 2.90 9.68 -4.16
CA ILE A 189 3.98 9.18 -4.99
C ILE A 189 3.43 8.60 -6.29
N ASP A 190 4.17 8.79 -7.38
CA ASP A 190 4.05 8.04 -8.63
C ASP A 190 5.44 7.79 -9.18
N MET A 191 5.79 6.54 -9.36
CA MET A 191 7.13 6.10 -9.71
C MET A 191 7.10 4.95 -10.71
N VAL A 192 8.05 4.92 -11.63
CA VAL A 192 8.28 3.83 -12.59
C VAL A 192 9.66 3.26 -12.37
N LYS A 193 9.79 1.93 -12.36
CA LYS A 193 11.11 1.30 -12.14
C LYS A 193 12.12 1.67 -13.23
N ILE A 194 13.37 1.86 -12.82
CA ILE A 194 14.50 1.92 -13.75
C ILE A 194 14.79 0.49 -14.22
N VAL A 195 14.81 0.31 -15.55
CA VAL A 195 15.11 -0.98 -16.23
C VAL A 195 16.60 -1.25 -16.27
#